data_c3f3a46648d935976380724573e1a9bd
#
_entry.id   c3f3a46648d935976380724573e1a9bd
#
_cell.length_a   1.000
_cell.length_b   1.000
_cell.length_c   1.000
_cell.angle_alpha   90.00
_cell.angle_beta   90.00
_cell.angle_gamma   90.00
#
_symmetry.space_group_name_H-M   'P 1'
#
loop_
_entity.id
_entity.type
_entity.pdbx_description
1 polymer ?
#
loop_
_entity_poly.entity_id
_entity_poly.type
_entity_poly.pdbx_seq_one_letter_code
_entity_poly.pdbx_strand_id
1 'polypeptide(L)'
;TTLFRSLHAQIMTDPSIEWEIVSATINENTGMIVDEIYRHRPDILAATTWLFNHEQLMHVASRVKALLPEACLVLGGPEFLGDNEEFLRKNPFVDCVFRGEGEEVFPQWLTCWNHPEQWHTVPGLCYLTPNKEYKDNGIARVLNFAGLVPPEQSRFFNWSKPFVQLETTRGCFNTCAFCVSGGEKPVRTLSIESIRERLQLIHAHGIKNVRVLDRTFNYNPRRAKELLRLFLEFHPDIRFHLEIHPALLSEELKEELSLLPKGLLHLEAGIQSLREPVLEKSRRMGKLSDALDGLRFLCALPNMETHADLIAGLPLYHLHEIFEDVRTLAGYAAGEIQLESLKLLPGTEMRRRAEELGIRSEERRV
;
A
#
# COMPACT_ATOMS: atom_id res chain seq x y z
N THR A 1 5.74 -9.91 -0.37
CA THR A 1 4.75 -8.88 -0.72
C THR A 1 4.14 -9.19 -2.08
N THR A 2 2.93 -8.68 -2.35
CA THR A 2 2.27 -8.84 -3.66
C THR A 2 3.03 -8.10 -4.77
N LEU A 3 3.80 -7.06 -4.42
CA LEU A 3 4.49 -6.17 -5.35
C LEU A 3 5.46 -6.91 -6.29
N PHE A 4 6.36 -7.78 -5.78
CA PHE A 4 7.27 -8.54 -6.66
C PHE A 4 6.55 -9.52 -7.56
N ARG A 5 5.43 -10.06 -7.11
CA ARG A 5 4.59 -10.94 -7.92
C ARG A 5 3.88 -10.17 -9.03
N SER A 6 3.50 -8.91 -8.73
CA SER A 6 2.97 -7.99 -9.74
C SER A 6 4.03 -7.66 -10.80
N LEU A 7 5.27 -7.37 -10.41
CA LEU A 7 6.38 -7.13 -11.36
C LEU A 7 6.70 -8.37 -12.18
N HIS A 8 6.84 -9.54 -11.53
CA HIS A 8 7.10 -10.81 -12.24
C HIS A 8 6.00 -11.11 -13.26
N ALA A 9 4.73 -10.87 -12.92
CA ALA A 9 3.62 -11.11 -13.82
C ALA A 9 3.74 -10.32 -15.15
N GLN A 10 4.34 -9.11 -15.11
CA GLN A 10 4.55 -8.30 -16.32
C GLN A 10 5.67 -8.81 -17.23
N ILE A 11 6.57 -9.65 -16.73
CA ILE A 11 7.77 -10.11 -17.47
C ILE A 11 7.87 -11.63 -17.58
N MET A 12 6.92 -12.39 -17.02
CA MET A 12 7.01 -13.85 -16.91
C MET A 12 7.08 -14.59 -18.27
N THR A 13 6.78 -13.91 -19.36
CA THR A 13 6.86 -14.46 -20.72
C THR A 13 8.20 -14.17 -21.40
N ASP A 14 9.09 -13.39 -20.79
CA ASP A 14 10.42 -13.11 -21.32
C ASP A 14 11.40 -14.24 -20.94
N PRO A 15 11.84 -15.07 -21.89
CA PRO A 15 12.71 -16.21 -21.61
C PRO A 15 14.17 -15.79 -21.29
N SER A 16 14.52 -14.54 -21.50
CA SER A 16 15.87 -14.02 -21.19
C SER A 16 16.05 -13.67 -19.71
N ILE A 17 14.95 -13.67 -18.94
CA ILE A 17 14.94 -13.29 -17.53
C ILE A 17 14.69 -14.53 -16.67
N GLU A 18 15.68 -14.91 -15.88
CA GLU A 18 15.50 -15.86 -14.78
C GLU A 18 15.15 -15.08 -13.53
N TRP A 19 14.02 -15.44 -12.91
CA TRP A 19 13.50 -14.75 -11.72
C TRP A 19 13.39 -15.68 -10.54
N GLU A 20 14.03 -15.28 -9.43
CA GLU A 20 13.94 -15.98 -8.15
C GLU A 20 13.46 -15.04 -7.05
N ILE A 21 12.75 -15.58 -6.06
CA ILE A 21 12.26 -14.81 -4.91
C ILE A 21 12.80 -15.40 -3.61
N VAL A 22 13.67 -14.66 -2.97
CA VAL A 22 14.05 -14.93 -1.59
C VAL A 22 13.04 -14.24 -0.67
N SER A 23 12.27 -15.05 0.07
CA SER A 23 11.25 -14.56 1.01
C SER A 23 11.75 -14.70 2.43
N ALA A 24 11.76 -13.60 3.18
CA ALA A 24 12.18 -13.57 4.57
C ALA A 24 11.23 -12.71 5.42
N THR A 25 11.22 -12.95 6.72
CA THR A 25 10.57 -12.09 7.71
C THR A 25 11.61 -11.19 8.39
N ILE A 26 11.14 -10.11 9.01
CA ILE A 26 12.02 -9.18 9.73
C ILE A 26 12.71 -9.80 10.95
N ASN A 27 12.27 -11.00 11.39
CA ASN A 27 12.83 -11.72 12.53
C ASN A 27 13.86 -12.80 12.11
N GLU A 28 14.04 -13.00 10.81
CA GLU A 28 14.99 -14.00 10.31
C GLU A 28 16.43 -13.50 10.39
N ASN A 29 17.36 -14.45 10.51
CA ASN A 29 18.77 -14.15 10.56
C ASN A 29 19.26 -13.57 9.23
N THR A 30 19.79 -12.34 9.27
CA THR A 30 20.28 -11.64 8.08
C THR A 30 21.40 -12.39 7.34
N GLY A 31 22.25 -13.15 8.07
CA GLY A 31 23.31 -13.96 7.46
C GLY A 31 22.76 -15.09 6.59
N MET A 32 21.65 -15.72 7.02
CA MET A 32 20.99 -16.76 6.22
C MET A 32 20.38 -16.19 4.95
N ILE A 33 19.75 -15.00 5.04
CA ILE A 33 19.18 -14.32 3.88
C ILE A 33 20.29 -13.95 2.87
N VAL A 34 21.40 -13.42 3.37
CA VAL A 34 22.58 -13.10 2.53
C VAL A 34 23.15 -14.33 1.84
N ASP A 35 23.30 -15.45 2.58
CA ASP A 35 23.82 -16.71 2.04
C ASP A 35 22.91 -17.25 0.92
N GLU A 36 21.60 -17.21 1.13
CA GLU A 36 20.64 -17.64 0.12
C GLU A 36 20.71 -16.80 -1.15
N ILE A 37 20.69 -15.47 -1.03
CA ILE A 37 20.84 -14.57 -2.18
C ILE A 37 22.19 -14.82 -2.89
N TYR A 38 23.26 -14.98 -2.12
CA TYR A 38 24.60 -15.23 -2.67
C TYR A 38 24.68 -16.51 -3.49
N ARG A 39 23.95 -17.57 -3.13
CA ARG A 39 23.91 -18.82 -3.89
C ARG A 39 23.30 -18.67 -5.28
N HIS A 40 22.33 -17.77 -5.42
CA HIS A 40 21.69 -17.50 -6.71
C HIS A 40 22.56 -16.65 -7.66
N ARG A 41 23.63 -15.98 -7.16
CA ARG A 41 24.51 -15.13 -7.96
C ARG A 41 23.76 -14.17 -8.90
N PRO A 42 22.79 -13.37 -8.42
CA PRO A 42 21.97 -12.55 -9.29
C PRO A 42 22.78 -11.44 -9.97
N ASP A 43 22.45 -11.15 -11.25
CA ASP A 43 22.93 -9.94 -11.95
C ASP A 43 22.23 -8.70 -11.38
N ILE A 44 20.98 -8.86 -10.96
CA ILE A 44 20.14 -7.79 -10.40
C ILE A 44 19.56 -8.26 -9.06
N LEU A 45 19.82 -7.51 -8.00
CA LEU A 45 19.13 -7.65 -6.73
C LEU A 45 18.05 -6.57 -6.59
N ALA A 46 16.78 -6.95 -6.75
CA ALA A 46 15.65 -6.06 -6.58
C ALA A 46 14.98 -6.25 -5.21
N ALA A 47 14.73 -5.16 -4.47
CA ALA A 47 14.07 -5.24 -3.18
C ALA A 47 13.02 -4.14 -2.95
N THR A 48 11.96 -4.47 -2.18
CA THR A 48 10.92 -3.51 -1.81
C THR A 48 11.08 -3.08 -0.36
N THR A 49 11.10 -1.77 -0.16
CA THR A 49 11.40 -1.14 1.12
C THR A 49 10.13 -0.52 1.71
N TRP A 50 9.85 -0.92 2.93
CA TRP A 50 8.77 -0.42 3.78
C TRP A 50 9.36 0.07 5.09
N LEU A 51 8.68 0.93 5.80
CA LEU A 51 9.10 1.44 7.09
C LEU A 51 9.60 0.33 8.05
N PHE A 52 8.90 -0.80 8.11
CA PHE A 52 9.18 -1.89 9.05
C PHE A 52 10.34 -2.82 8.64
N ASN A 53 10.76 -2.85 7.35
CA ASN A 53 11.86 -3.72 6.90
C ASN A 53 13.11 -2.95 6.46
N HIS A 54 13.09 -1.63 6.54
CA HIS A 54 14.14 -0.78 6.00
C HIS A 54 15.54 -1.16 6.53
N GLU A 55 15.70 -1.19 7.85
CA GLU A 55 16.99 -1.46 8.49
C GLU A 55 17.55 -2.84 8.15
N GLN A 56 16.73 -3.88 8.30
CA GLN A 56 17.14 -5.24 7.95
C GLN A 56 17.51 -5.36 6.49
N LEU A 57 16.68 -4.79 5.61
CA LEU A 57 16.90 -4.85 4.17
C LEU A 57 18.21 -4.14 3.76
N MET A 58 18.49 -2.95 4.32
CA MET A 58 19.73 -2.23 4.05
C MET A 58 20.95 -2.99 4.53
N HIS A 59 20.84 -3.65 5.70
CA HIS A 59 21.90 -4.50 6.22
C HIS A 59 22.17 -5.73 5.33
N VAL A 60 21.13 -6.40 4.85
CA VAL A 60 21.24 -7.52 3.88
C VAL A 60 21.83 -7.01 2.57
N ALA A 61 21.28 -5.95 2.00
CA ALA A 61 21.66 -5.40 0.71
C ALA A 61 23.15 -4.97 0.66
N SER A 62 23.63 -4.29 1.71
CA SER A 62 25.04 -3.88 1.79
C SER A 62 25.99 -5.06 1.83
N ARG A 63 25.63 -6.16 2.55
CA ARG A 63 26.45 -7.37 2.60
C ARG A 63 26.44 -8.13 1.28
N VAL A 64 25.28 -8.26 0.65
CA VAL A 64 25.19 -8.90 -0.66
C VAL A 64 26.02 -8.13 -1.69
N LYS A 65 25.91 -6.81 -1.71
CA LYS A 65 26.72 -5.97 -2.62
C LYS A 65 28.23 -6.09 -2.37
N ALA A 66 28.65 -6.25 -1.10
CA ALA A 66 30.05 -6.50 -0.77
C ALA A 66 30.55 -7.86 -1.28
N LEU A 67 29.70 -8.89 -1.32
CA LEU A 67 30.02 -10.23 -1.83
C LEU A 67 29.89 -10.32 -3.36
N LEU A 68 28.97 -9.55 -3.93
CA LEU A 68 28.64 -9.49 -5.36
C LEU A 68 28.71 -8.04 -5.85
N PRO A 69 29.90 -7.45 -5.97
CA PRO A 69 30.04 -6.02 -6.29
C PRO A 69 29.47 -5.64 -7.66
N GLU A 70 29.46 -6.59 -8.61
CA GLU A 70 28.93 -6.38 -9.97
C GLU A 70 27.40 -6.46 -10.04
N ALA A 71 26.73 -7.04 -9.04
CA ALA A 71 25.28 -7.12 -9.04
C ALA A 71 24.64 -5.74 -8.94
N CYS A 72 23.71 -5.42 -9.84
CA CYS A 72 22.96 -4.17 -9.79
C CYS A 72 21.92 -4.22 -8.67
N LEU A 73 22.03 -3.33 -7.69
CA LEU A 73 21.10 -3.22 -6.58
C LEU A 73 20.05 -2.14 -6.83
N VAL A 74 18.80 -2.56 -7.01
CA VAL A 74 17.67 -1.68 -7.24
C VAL A 74 16.61 -1.81 -6.12
N LEU A 75 16.19 -0.69 -5.60
CA LEU A 75 15.16 -0.66 -4.55
C LEU A 75 13.89 0.04 -5.05
N GLY A 76 12.76 -0.33 -4.45
CA GLY A 76 11.47 0.29 -4.68
C GLY A 76 10.61 0.23 -3.42
N GLY A 77 9.38 0.70 -3.53
CA GLY A 77 8.43 0.67 -2.43
C GLY A 77 8.15 2.05 -1.82
N PRO A 78 7.28 2.12 -0.80
CA PRO A 78 6.79 3.38 -0.25
C PRO A 78 7.86 4.29 0.34
N GLU A 79 9.00 3.74 0.78
CA GLU A 79 10.11 4.54 1.34
C GLU A 79 10.72 5.49 0.32
N PHE A 80 10.52 5.26 -0.98
CA PHE A 80 11.10 6.07 -2.06
C PHE A 80 10.12 7.05 -2.72
N LEU A 81 8.93 7.26 -2.16
CA LEU A 81 7.95 8.20 -2.73
C LEU A 81 8.34 9.69 -2.56
N GLY A 82 9.29 9.98 -1.69
CA GLY A 82 9.85 11.32 -1.47
C GLY A 82 11.05 11.65 -2.36
N ASP A 83 11.86 12.60 -1.92
CA ASP A 83 13.19 12.87 -2.46
C ASP A 83 14.17 11.79 -2.00
N ASN A 84 14.98 11.29 -2.93
CA ASN A 84 15.87 10.16 -2.70
C ASN A 84 17.37 10.54 -2.77
N GLU A 85 17.70 11.83 -2.95
CA GLU A 85 19.10 12.26 -3.10
C GLU A 85 19.94 11.91 -1.88
N GLU A 86 19.49 12.29 -0.69
CA GLU A 86 20.22 12.05 0.54
C GLU A 86 20.38 10.55 0.81
N PHE A 87 19.34 9.76 0.52
CA PHE A 87 19.39 8.31 0.67
C PHE A 87 20.45 7.68 -0.21
N LEU A 88 20.49 8.00 -1.51
CA LEU A 88 21.45 7.45 -2.47
C LEU A 88 22.89 7.89 -2.13
N ARG A 89 23.09 9.14 -1.66
CA ARG A 89 24.41 9.61 -1.23
C ARG A 89 24.92 8.88 0.01
N LYS A 90 24.04 8.56 0.96
CA LYS A 90 24.39 7.81 2.18
C LYS A 90 24.59 6.31 1.94
N ASN A 91 23.99 5.77 0.88
CA ASN A 91 24.01 4.34 0.56
C ASN A 91 24.60 4.10 -0.83
N PRO A 92 25.91 4.35 -1.03
CA PRO A 92 26.54 4.29 -2.36
C PRO A 92 26.59 2.87 -2.97
N PHE A 93 26.18 1.86 -2.21
CA PHE A 93 26.02 0.48 -2.66
C PHE A 93 24.66 0.23 -3.36
N VAL A 94 23.72 1.18 -3.29
CA VAL A 94 22.46 1.15 -4.02
C VAL A 94 22.67 1.86 -5.37
N ASP A 95 22.41 1.15 -6.46
CA ASP A 95 22.66 1.70 -7.80
C ASP A 95 21.52 2.63 -8.24
N CYS A 96 20.27 2.26 -7.97
CA CYS A 96 19.11 3.11 -8.25
C CYS A 96 17.90 2.76 -7.39
N VAL A 97 16.91 3.67 -7.36
CA VAL A 97 15.63 3.44 -6.70
C VAL A 97 14.46 3.83 -7.60
N PHE A 98 13.36 3.08 -7.52
CA PHE A 98 12.10 3.40 -8.20
C PHE A 98 11.19 4.21 -7.30
N ARG A 99 10.70 5.32 -7.84
CA ARG A 99 9.76 6.24 -7.21
C ARG A 99 8.39 6.13 -7.86
N GLY A 100 7.44 5.47 -7.20
CA GLY A 100 6.08 5.26 -7.70
C GLY A 100 5.77 3.81 -8.06
N GLU A 101 4.98 3.62 -9.12
CA GLU A 101 4.47 2.32 -9.55
C GLU A 101 5.42 1.65 -10.53
N GLY A 102 5.77 0.41 -10.26
CA GLY A 102 6.84 -0.29 -10.98
C GLY A 102 6.40 -1.13 -12.18
N GLU A 103 5.11 -1.46 -12.30
CA GLU A 103 4.65 -2.52 -13.20
C GLU A 103 4.93 -2.26 -14.69
N GLU A 104 4.88 -1.00 -15.14
CA GLU A 104 5.21 -0.64 -16.53
C GLU A 104 6.69 -0.25 -16.69
N VAL A 105 7.27 0.41 -15.69
CA VAL A 105 8.60 1.00 -15.80
C VAL A 105 9.73 0.04 -15.42
N PHE A 106 9.48 -0.97 -14.58
CA PHE A 106 10.48 -1.98 -14.25
C PHE A 106 10.82 -2.87 -15.46
N PRO A 107 9.86 -3.39 -16.23
CA PRO A 107 10.15 -4.06 -17.51
C PRO A 107 10.92 -3.17 -18.49
N GLN A 108 10.58 -1.89 -18.60
CA GLN A 108 11.32 -0.94 -19.43
C GLN A 108 12.77 -0.79 -18.96
N TRP A 109 13.01 -0.64 -17.66
CA TRP A 109 14.36 -0.53 -17.10
C TRP A 109 15.16 -1.81 -17.34
N LEU A 110 14.57 -2.99 -17.27
CA LEU A 110 15.26 -4.26 -17.54
C LEU A 110 15.86 -4.31 -18.95
N THR A 111 15.32 -3.58 -19.92
CA THR A 111 15.91 -3.52 -21.28
C THR A 111 17.21 -2.69 -21.34
N CYS A 112 17.50 -1.90 -20.32
CA CYS A 112 18.68 -1.03 -20.25
C CYS A 112 19.36 -1.00 -18.87
N TRP A 113 19.14 -2.02 -18.02
CA TRP A 113 19.65 -2.04 -16.65
C TRP A 113 21.17 -1.93 -16.57
N ASN A 114 21.89 -2.50 -17.53
CA ASN A 114 23.35 -2.46 -17.67
C ASN A 114 23.87 -1.30 -18.55
N HIS A 115 22.99 -0.35 -18.92
CA HIS A 115 23.27 0.84 -19.71
C HIS A 115 22.86 2.12 -18.96
N PRO A 116 23.61 2.53 -17.89
CA PRO A 116 23.22 3.66 -17.06
C PRO A 116 23.06 4.98 -17.82
N GLU A 117 23.70 5.14 -18.97
CA GLU A 117 23.52 6.29 -19.85
C GLU A 117 22.08 6.41 -20.42
N GLN A 118 21.32 5.32 -20.44
CA GLN A 118 19.93 5.28 -20.90
C GLN A 118 18.92 5.44 -19.76
N TRP A 119 19.32 5.38 -18.50
CA TRP A 119 18.42 5.43 -17.35
C TRP A 119 17.61 6.71 -17.26
N HIS A 120 18.06 7.79 -17.87
CA HIS A 120 17.32 9.04 -17.97
C HIS A 120 15.97 8.91 -18.72
N THR A 121 15.79 7.84 -19.50
CA THR A 121 14.55 7.58 -20.26
C THR A 121 13.49 6.82 -19.45
N VAL A 122 13.85 6.27 -18.29
CA VAL A 122 12.96 5.43 -17.47
C VAL A 122 12.23 6.28 -16.45
N PRO A 123 10.90 6.45 -16.55
CA PRO A 123 10.14 7.24 -15.58
C PRO A 123 10.24 6.66 -14.16
N GLY A 124 10.29 7.53 -13.16
CA GLY A 124 10.35 7.13 -11.76
C GLY A 124 11.70 6.63 -11.27
N LEU A 125 12.71 6.52 -12.13
CA LEU A 125 14.03 6.09 -11.70
C LEU A 125 14.80 7.26 -11.08
N CYS A 126 15.36 7.03 -9.88
CA CYS A 126 16.24 7.97 -9.21
C CYS A 126 17.60 7.29 -9.00
N TYR A 127 18.69 7.99 -9.35
CA TYR A 127 20.06 7.46 -9.31
C TYR A 127 21.12 8.55 -9.23
N LEU A 128 22.35 8.15 -8.92
CA LEU A 128 23.52 9.04 -9.03
C LEU A 128 24.29 8.68 -10.33
N THR A 129 24.62 9.70 -11.12
CA THR A 129 25.50 9.51 -12.29
C THR A 129 26.94 9.16 -11.85
N PRO A 130 27.83 8.70 -12.76
CA PRO A 130 29.24 8.49 -12.45
C PRO A 130 29.92 9.74 -11.85
N ASN A 131 29.46 10.94 -12.26
CA ASN A 131 29.92 12.22 -11.72
C ASN A 131 29.26 12.61 -10.40
N LYS A 132 28.48 11.69 -9.77
CA LYS A 132 27.73 11.91 -8.53
C LYS A 132 26.64 12.99 -8.60
N GLU A 133 26.15 13.31 -9.80
CA GLU A 133 24.96 14.14 -9.94
C GLU A 133 23.71 13.29 -9.66
N TYR A 134 22.81 13.82 -8.86
CA TYR A 134 21.51 13.20 -8.65
C TYR A 134 20.57 13.41 -9.84
N LYS A 135 19.91 12.35 -10.28
CA LYS A 135 18.87 12.38 -11.30
C LYS A 135 17.59 11.82 -10.71
N ASP A 136 16.49 12.54 -10.88
CA ASP A 136 15.14 12.17 -10.50
C ASP A 136 14.24 12.26 -11.74
N ASN A 137 13.82 11.11 -12.27
CA ASN A 137 12.97 11.03 -13.46
C ASN A 137 11.47 11.16 -13.10
N GLY A 138 11.15 11.75 -11.95
CA GLY A 138 9.78 12.02 -11.50
C GLY A 138 9.15 10.85 -10.75
N ILE A 139 7.82 10.76 -10.80
CA ILE A 139 7.06 9.68 -10.18
C ILE A 139 6.41 8.83 -11.28
N ALA A 140 6.73 7.55 -11.30
CA ALA A 140 6.08 6.60 -12.20
C ALA A 140 4.62 6.36 -11.78
N ARG A 141 3.74 6.31 -12.77
CA ARG A 141 2.33 5.93 -12.61
C ARG A 141 1.95 4.98 -13.74
N VAL A 142 1.30 3.90 -13.40
CA VAL A 142 0.73 2.97 -14.37
C VAL A 142 -0.34 3.69 -15.19
N LEU A 143 -0.17 3.72 -16.50
CA LEU A 143 -1.09 4.38 -17.42
C LEU A 143 -2.25 3.47 -17.79
N ASN A 144 -1.97 2.18 -18.02
CA ASN A 144 -2.97 1.18 -18.38
C ASN A 144 -3.20 0.18 -17.23
N PHE A 145 -3.82 0.65 -16.15
CA PHE A 145 -4.09 -0.20 -14.98
C PHE A 145 -4.91 -1.45 -15.30
N ALA A 146 -5.86 -1.33 -16.23
CA ALA A 146 -6.69 -2.46 -16.66
C ALA A 146 -5.96 -3.48 -17.54
N GLY A 147 -4.83 -3.07 -18.14
CA GLY A 147 -4.01 -3.95 -18.98
C GLY A 147 -2.90 -4.70 -18.24
N LEU A 148 -2.74 -4.45 -16.94
CA LEU A 148 -1.75 -5.17 -16.14
C LEU A 148 -2.11 -6.66 -16.00
N VAL A 149 -1.11 -7.52 -16.14
CA VAL A 149 -1.27 -8.94 -15.81
C VAL A 149 -1.45 -9.08 -14.30
N PRO A 150 -2.52 -9.77 -13.85
CA PRO A 150 -2.78 -9.94 -12.42
C PRO A 150 -1.64 -10.68 -11.69
N PRO A 151 -1.28 -10.28 -10.46
CA PRO A 151 -0.21 -10.92 -9.70
C PRO A 151 -0.51 -12.39 -9.39
N GLU A 152 -1.77 -12.80 -9.37
CA GLU A 152 -2.23 -14.18 -9.16
C GLU A 152 -1.75 -15.13 -10.28
N GLN A 153 -1.38 -14.62 -11.46
CA GLN A 153 -0.82 -15.42 -12.55
C GLN A 153 0.68 -15.69 -12.38
N SER A 154 1.34 -14.99 -11.48
CA SER A 154 2.75 -15.26 -11.19
C SER A 154 2.92 -16.64 -10.55
N ARG A 155 3.87 -17.47 -11.03
CA ARG A 155 4.23 -18.75 -10.41
C ARG A 155 4.68 -18.62 -8.95
N PHE A 156 5.08 -17.44 -8.54
CA PHE A 156 5.50 -17.12 -7.17
C PHE A 156 4.34 -16.61 -6.30
N PHE A 157 3.11 -16.60 -6.80
CA PHE A 157 1.98 -16.17 -5.99
C PHE A 157 1.76 -17.14 -4.82
N ASN A 158 1.72 -16.60 -3.60
CA ASN A 158 1.65 -17.45 -2.41
C ASN A 158 0.20 -17.73 -2.02
N TRP A 159 -0.31 -18.86 -2.46
CA TRP A 159 -1.65 -19.36 -2.17
C TRP A 159 -1.82 -19.95 -0.77
N SER A 160 -0.72 -20.19 -0.01
CA SER A 160 -0.79 -20.72 1.35
C SER A 160 -1.03 -19.66 2.43
N LYS A 161 -1.12 -18.38 2.07
CA LYS A 161 -1.42 -17.31 3.02
C LYS A 161 -2.87 -17.39 3.52
N PRO A 162 -3.13 -16.96 4.78
CA PRO A 162 -4.48 -16.95 5.34
C PRO A 162 -5.43 -15.96 4.65
N PHE A 163 -4.88 -15.03 3.87
CA PHE A 163 -5.63 -14.09 3.05
C PHE A 163 -4.83 -13.67 1.82
N VAL A 164 -5.54 -13.22 0.78
CA VAL A 164 -4.94 -12.54 -0.37
C VAL A 164 -5.39 -11.08 -0.42
N GLN A 165 -4.60 -10.28 -1.12
CA GLN A 165 -4.89 -8.87 -1.36
C GLN A 165 -5.41 -8.70 -2.78
N LEU A 166 -6.54 -8.02 -2.91
CA LEU A 166 -7.18 -7.70 -4.19
C LEU A 166 -7.29 -6.19 -4.34
N GLU A 167 -6.76 -5.66 -5.41
CA GLU A 167 -6.92 -4.27 -5.79
C GLU A 167 -8.02 -4.17 -6.85
N THR A 168 -9.07 -3.38 -6.57
CA THR A 168 -10.13 -3.09 -7.56
C THR A 168 -10.03 -1.67 -8.10
N THR A 169 -9.39 -0.79 -7.31
CA THR A 169 -9.09 0.59 -7.68
C THR A 169 -7.69 0.98 -7.24
N ARG A 170 -7.10 1.94 -7.92
CA ARG A 170 -5.81 2.54 -7.57
C ARG A 170 -5.91 4.06 -7.59
N GLY A 171 -5.34 4.70 -6.55
CA GLY A 171 -5.47 6.14 -6.31
C GLY A 171 -6.53 6.46 -5.28
N CYS A 172 -6.59 7.73 -4.85
CA CYS A 172 -7.57 8.23 -3.89
C CYS A 172 -7.94 9.67 -4.20
N PHE A 173 -9.24 9.99 -4.18
CA PHE A 173 -9.73 11.35 -4.36
C PHE A 173 -9.49 12.24 -3.14
N ASN A 174 -9.32 11.64 -1.96
CA ASN A 174 -9.07 12.32 -0.68
C ASN A 174 -7.66 12.94 -0.66
N THR A 175 -7.47 14.03 0.07
CA THR A 175 -6.21 14.79 0.10
C THR A 175 -5.54 14.75 1.48
N CYS A 176 -5.75 13.68 2.24
CA CYS A 176 -5.20 13.54 3.58
C CYS A 176 -3.68 13.77 3.60
N ALA A 177 -3.22 14.73 4.42
CA ALA A 177 -1.83 15.17 4.46
C ALA A 177 -0.84 14.09 4.96
N PHE A 178 -1.33 13.09 5.69
CA PHE A 178 -0.56 11.97 6.24
C PHE A 178 -0.47 10.76 5.29
N CYS A 179 -1.29 10.71 4.23
CA CYS A 179 -1.46 9.52 3.40
C CYS A 179 -0.61 9.59 2.13
N VAL A 180 0.08 8.50 1.81
CA VAL A 180 0.89 8.37 0.58
C VAL A 180 0.03 8.36 -0.70
N SER A 181 -1.24 7.96 -0.59
CA SER A 181 -2.20 7.98 -1.71
C SER A 181 -3.07 9.24 -1.72
N GLY A 182 -2.80 10.20 -0.83
CA GLY A 182 -3.55 11.45 -0.73
C GLY A 182 -3.47 12.30 -2.01
N GLY A 183 -4.63 12.54 -2.65
CA GLY A 183 -4.71 13.36 -3.86
C GLY A 183 -4.24 12.68 -5.14
N GLU A 184 -4.06 11.37 -5.14
CA GLU A 184 -3.70 10.61 -6.34
C GLU A 184 -4.91 10.44 -7.26
N LYS A 185 -5.00 11.32 -8.24
CA LYS A 185 -6.10 11.42 -9.23
C LYS A 185 -5.59 11.23 -10.65
N PRO A 186 -6.45 10.70 -11.55
CA PRO A 186 -7.78 10.11 -11.29
C PRO A 186 -7.69 8.77 -10.58
N VAL A 187 -8.77 8.36 -9.88
CA VAL A 187 -8.89 6.99 -9.39
C VAL A 187 -9.07 6.07 -10.60
N ARG A 188 -8.14 5.14 -10.78
CA ARG A 188 -8.15 4.14 -11.85
C ARG A 188 -8.87 2.89 -11.36
N THR A 189 -9.64 2.23 -12.23
CA THR A 189 -10.50 1.11 -11.84
C THR A 189 -10.31 -0.08 -12.77
N LEU A 190 -10.39 -1.29 -12.21
CA LEU A 190 -10.55 -2.50 -12.99
C LEU A 190 -12.03 -2.68 -13.39
N SER A 191 -12.30 -3.40 -14.48
CA SER A 191 -13.66 -3.78 -14.81
C SER A 191 -14.21 -4.79 -13.80
N ILE A 192 -15.52 -4.83 -13.63
CA ILE A 192 -16.18 -5.83 -12.76
C ILE A 192 -15.86 -7.24 -13.25
N GLU A 193 -15.77 -7.44 -14.56
CA GLU A 193 -15.45 -8.76 -15.15
C GLU A 193 -14.01 -9.18 -14.80
N SER A 194 -13.03 -8.31 -14.94
CA SER A 194 -11.65 -8.62 -14.54
C SER A 194 -11.54 -8.97 -13.05
N ILE A 195 -12.31 -8.28 -12.20
CA ILE A 195 -12.34 -8.58 -10.75
C ILE A 195 -13.01 -9.95 -10.53
N ARG A 196 -14.07 -10.27 -11.24
CA ARG A 196 -14.76 -11.57 -11.19
C ARG A 196 -13.80 -12.72 -11.54
N GLU A 197 -13.06 -12.61 -12.65
CA GLU A 197 -12.08 -13.61 -13.07
C GLU A 197 -11.01 -13.84 -11.99
N ARG A 198 -10.50 -12.77 -11.38
CA ARG A 198 -9.54 -12.87 -10.28
C ARG A 198 -10.15 -13.53 -9.04
N LEU A 199 -11.38 -13.20 -8.67
CA LEU A 199 -12.09 -13.83 -7.54
C LEU A 199 -12.38 -15.31 -7.80
N GLN A 200 -12.71 -15.70 -9.02
CA GLN A 200 -12.87 -17.11 -9.41
C GLN A 200 -11.57 -17.88 -9.21
N LEU A 201 -10.44 -17.32 -9.64
CA LEU A 201 -9.12 -17.92 -9.43
C LEU A 201 -8.79 -18.04 -7.94
N ILE A 202 -9.02 -16.98 -7.16
CA ILE A 202 -8.81 -16.94 -5.70
C ILE A 202 -9.68 -18.01 -5.01
N HIS A 203 -10.95 -18.10 -5.38
CA HIS A 203 -11.89 -19.09 -4.84
C HIS A 203 -11.47 -20.53 -5.18
N ALA A 204 -11.03 -20.78 -6.44
CA ALA A 204 -10.55 -22.08 -6.88
C ALA A 204 -9.33 -22.59 -6.10
N HIS A 205 -8.51 -21.67 -5.54
CA HIS A 205 -7.39 -22.01 -4.65
C HIS A 205 -7.80 -22.13 -3.17
N GLY A 206 -9.09 -22.08 -2.85
CA GLY A 206 -9.60 -22.29 -1.50
C GLY A 206 -9.34 -21.14 -0.52
N ILE A 207 -9.02 -19.95 -1.00
CA ILE A 207 -8.81 -18.76 -0.16
C ILE A 207 -10.15 -18.33 0.45
N LYS A 208 -10.14 -18.13 1.77
CA LYS A 208 -11.35 -17.76 2.54
C LYS A 208 -11.42 -16.27 2.90
N ASN A 209 -10.32 -15.54 2.81
CA ASN A 209 -10.28 -14.13 3.18
C ASN A 209 -9.61 -13.31 2.07
N VAL A 210 -10.27 -12.24 1.65
CA VAL A 210 -9.78 -11.28 0.67
C VAL A 210 -9.75 -9.88 1.30
N ARG A 211 -8.58 -9.25 1.32
CA ARG A 211 -8.43 -7.84 1.68
C ARG A 211 -8.42 -6.98 0.43
N VAL A 212 -9.46 -6.18 0.27
CA VAL A 212 -9.55 -5.23 -0.83
C VAL A 212 -8.71 -4.01 -0.48
N LEU A 213 -7.77 -3.66 -1.36
CA LEU A 213 -6.78 -2.60 -1.11
C LEU A 213 -7.24 -1.19 -1.54
N ASP A 214 -8.50 -1.06 -1.93
CA ASP A 214 -9.07 0.21 -2.35
C ASP A 214 -9.05 1.20 -1.18
N ARG A 215 -8.38 2.34 -1.35
CA ARG A 215 -8.19 3.35 -0.29
C ARG A 215 -9.47 4.00 0.22
N THR A 216 -10.54 3.87 -0.53
CA THR A 216 -11.90 4.27 -0.15
C THR A 216 -12.85 3.48 -1.02
N PHE A 217 -13.31 2.34 -0.54
CA PHE A 217 -14.20 1.44 -1.29
C PHE A 217 -15.46 2.15 -1.80
N ASN A 218 -16.04 2.99 -0.97
CA ASN A 218 -17.31 3.68 -1.25
C ASN A 218 -17.15 5.08 -1.90
N TYR A 219 -16.00 5.37 -2.54
CA TYR A 219 -15.78 6.64 -3.23
C TYR A 219 -16.79 6.88 -4.38
N ASN A 220 -17.28 5.81 -4.98
CA ASN A 220 -18.33 5.81 -5.99
C ASN A 220 -19.43 4.82 -5.57
N PRO A 221 -20.60 5.32 -5.12
CA PRO A 221 -21.67 4.48 -4.58
C PRO A 221 -22.20 3.44 -5.58
N ARG A 222 -22.32 3.80 -6.87
CA ARG A 222 -22.77 2.85 -7.92
C ARG A 222 -21.82 1.67 -8.05
N ARG A 223 -20.51 1.98 -8.17
CA ARG A 223 -19.48 0.95 -8.26
C ARG A 223 -19.41 0.09 -7.00
N ALA A 224 -19.50 0.71 -5.83
CA ALA A 224 -19.54 -0.02 -4.56
C ALA A 224 -20.68 -1.06 -4.53
N LYS A 225 -21.87 -0.69 -4.97
CA LYS A 225 -23.03 -1.62 -5.08
C LYS A 225 -22.75 -2.76 -6.08
N GLU A 226 -22.18 -2.48 -7.23
CA GLU A 226 -21.79 -3.49 -8.22
C GLU A 226 -20.79 -4.50 -7.64
N LEU A 227 -19.77 -4.01 -6.91
CA LEU A 227 -18.79 -4.85 -6.23
C LEU A 227 -19.40 -5.68 -5.08
N LEU A 228 -20.29 -5.09 -4.26
CA LEU A 228 -20.97 -5.84 -3.19
C LEU A 228 -21.80 -6.99 -3.75
N ARG A 229 -22.49 -6.78 -4.88
CA ARG A 229 -23.25 -7.84 -5.57
C ARG A 229 -22.31 -8.92 -6.13
N LEU A 230 -21.16 -8.54 -6.68
CA LEU A 230 -20.14 -9.50 -7.11
C LEU A 230 -19.61 -10.30 -5.91
N PHE A 231 -19.30 -9.66 -4.79
CA PHE A 231 -18.80 -10.35 -3.59
C PHE A 231 -19.82 -11.34 -3.02
N LEU A 232 -21.10 -11.01 -3.11
CA LEU A 232 -22.18 -11.90 -2.68
C LEU A 232 -22.20 -13.25 -3.45
N GLU A 233 -21.74 -13.27 -4.71
CA GLU A 233 -21.65 -14.51 -5.50
C GLU A 233 -20.64 -15.52 -4.90
N PHE A 234 -19.72 -15.07 -4.07
CA PHE A 234 -18.70 -15.90 -3.41
C PHE A 234 -19.02 -16.23 -1.94
N HIS A 235 -20.20 -15.80 -1.44
CA HIS A 235 -20.66 -16.16 -0.11
C HIS A 235 -21.22 -17.59 -0.10
N PRO A 236 -20.97 -18.42 0.97
CA PRO A 236 -20.26 -18.10 2.21
C PRO A 236 -18.73 -18.39 2.18
N ASP A 237 -18.19 -18.68 1.02
CA ASP A 237 -16.82 -19.19 0.89
C ASP A 237 -15.74 -18.15 1.13
N ILE A 238 -16.00 -16.89 0.74
CA ILE A 238 -15.03 -15.79 0.88
C ILE A 238 -15.62 -14.68 1.73
N ARG A 239 -14.82 -14.21 2.70
CA ARG A 239 -15.03 -12.99 3.47
C ARG A 239 -14.16 -11.88 2.93
N PHE A 240 -14.74 -10.68 2.79
CA PHE A 240 -14.04 -9.50 2.27
C PHE A 240 -13.80 -8.46 3.37
N HIS A 241 -12.57 -7.94 3.43
CA HIS A 241 -12.20 -6.80 4.26
C HIS A 241 -12.11 -5.55 3.37
N LEU A 242 -12.83 -4.48 3.74
CA LEU A 242 -12.96 -3.25 2.96
C LEU A 242 -12.64 -2.02 3.80
N GLU A 243 -11.84 -1.08 3.26
CA GLU A 243 -11.65 0.26 3.84
C GLU A 243 -12.77 1.19 3.35
N ILE A 244 -13.56 1.73 4.27
CA ILE A 244 -14.72 2.57 3.97
C ILE A 244 -14.59 3.97 4.57
N HIS A 245 -15.06 4.99 3.84
CA HIS A 245 -15.17 6.34 4.37
C HIS A 245 -16.58 6.57 4.91
N PRO A 246 -16.77 6.61 6.24
CA PRO A 246 -18.12 6.59 6.82
C PRO A 246 -18.95 7.83 6.47
N ALA A 247 -18.32 9.01 6.24
CA ALA A 247 -19.06 10.20 5.80
C ALA A 247 -19.59 10.12 4.35
N LEU A 248 -19.25 9.09 3.59
CA LEU A 248 -19.68 8.92 2.20
C LEU A 248 -20.72 7.80 2.02
N LEU A 249 -21.42 7.43 3.07
CA LEU A 249 -22.50 6.44 3.02
C LEU A 249 -23.77 7.10 2.51
N SER A 250 -24.12 6.85 1.23
CA SER A 250 -25.43 7.23 0.71
C SER A 250 -26.53 6.31 1.29
N GLU A 251 -27.77 6.77 1.34
CA GLU A 251 -28.90 5.96 1.81
C GLU A 251 -29.04 4.66 1.00
N GLU A 252 -28.86 4.73 -0.31
CA GLU A 252 -28.88 3.54 -1.17
C GLU A 252 -27.79 2.52 -0.82
N LEU A 253 -26.59 2.97 -0.40
CA LEU A 253 -25.52 2.08 0.00
C LEU A 253 -25.78 1.49 1.39
N LYS A 254 -26.37 2.27 2.29
CA LYS A 254 -26.84 1.78 3.61
C LYS A 254 -27.89 0.68 3.47
N GLU A 255 -28.86 0.85 2.58
CA GLU A 255 -29.86 -0.18 2.27
C GLU A 255 -29.18 -1.46 1.76
N GLU A 256 -28.28 -1.36 0.78
CA GLU A 256 -27.54 -2.51 0.23
C GLU A 256 -26.77 -3.25 1.33
N LEU A 257 -26.01 -2.53 2.18
CA LEU A 257 -25.24 -3.11 3.29
C LEU A 257 -26.15 -3.84 4.30
N SER A 258 -27.33 -3.30 4.57
CA SER A 258 -28.30 -3.91 5.51
C SER A 258 -28.85 -5.26 5.04
N LEU A 259 -28.86 -5.50 3.73
CA LEU A 259 -29.38 -6.72 3.12
C LEU A 259 -28.34 -7.83 2.96
N LEU A 260 -27.05 -7.54 3.15
CA LEU A 260 -25.99 -8.51 2.98
C LEU A 260 -26.00 -9.58 4.09
N PRO A 261 -25.59 -10.81 3.78
CA PRO A 261 -25.52 -11.88 4.77
C PRO A 261 -24.40 -11.65 5.78
N LYS A 262 -24.59 -12.17 6.99
CA LYS A 262 -23.56 -12.15 8.04
C LYS A 262 -22.33 -12.93 7.60
N GLY A 263 -21.15 -12.35 7.89
CA GLY A 263 -19.85 -12.97 7.60
C GLY A 263 -19.29 -12.64 6.21
N LEU A 264 -20.04 -11.97 5.35
CA LEU A 264 -19.54 -11.55 4.04
C LEU A 264 -18.49 -10.44 4.16
N LEU A 265 -18.73 -9.44 5.02
CA LEU A 265 -17.88 -8.25 5.11
C LEU A 265 -17.30 -8.05 6.51
N HIS A 266 -16.08 -7.52 6.51
CA HIS A 266 -15.44 -6.82 7.61
C HIS A 266 -15.11 -5.40 7.12
N LEU A 267 -15.58 -4.38 7.82
CA LEU A 267 -15.46 -2.98 7.42
C LEU A 267 -14.49 -2.23 8.32
N GLU A 268 -13.50 -1.61 7.72
CA GLU A 268 -12.55 -0.71 8.37
C GLU A 268 -12.98 0.73 8.11
N ALA A 269 -13.41 1.43 9.17
CA ALA A 269 -13.95 2.78 9.08
C ALA A 269 -12.92 3.81 9.58
N GLY A 270 -12.23 4.46 8.64
CA GLY A 270 -11.25 5.48 8.96
C GLY A 270 -11.92 6.77 9.47
N ILE A 271 -11.91 7.00 10.77
CA ILE A 271 -12.37 8.25 11.43
C ILE A 271 -11.20 9.22 11.62
N GLN A 272 -10.06 8.72 12.06
CA GLN A 272 -8.78 9.37 12.33
C GLN A 272 -8.77 10.25 13.58
N SER A 273 -9.80 11.04 13.86
CA SER A 273 -10.02 11.85 15.06
C SER A 273 -11.49 12.27 15.15
N LEU A 274 -11.98 12.57 16.35
CA LEU A 274 -13.29 13.18 16.59
C LEU A 274 -13.19 14.72 16.79
N ARG A 275 -12.09 15.34 16.38
CA ARG A 275 -11.82 16.77 16.55
C ARG A 275 -11.74 17.45 15.16
N GLU A 276 -12.73 18.31 14.86
CA GLU A 276 -12.76 19.01 13.57
C GLU A 276 -11.45 19.76 13.26
N PRO A 277 -10.81 20.51 14.20
CA PRO A 277 -9.55 21.17 13.90
C PRO A 277 -8.41 20.22 13.52
N VAL A 278 -8.38 19.00 14.09
CA VAL A 278 -7.40 17.95 13.77
C VAL A 278 -7.65 17.42 12.36
N LEU A 279 -8.91 17.15 12.01
CA LEU A 279 -9.31 16.65 10.68
C LEU A 279 -9.02 17.68 9.59
N GLU A 280 -9.36 18.94 9.83
CA GLU A 280 -9.06 20.06 8.91
C GLU A 280 -7.57 20.22 8.70
N LYS A 281 -6.77 20.24 9.78
CA LYS A 281 -5.31 20.37 9.69
C LYS A 281 -4.67 19.19 8.98
N SER A 282 -5.28 18.01 9.09
CA SER A 282 -4.88 16.79 8.40
C SER A 282 -5.46 16.69 6.99
N ARG A 283 -6.24 17.67 6.52
CA ARG A 283 -6.91 17.72 5.22
C ARG A 283 -7.80 16.50 4.96
N ARG A 284 -8.38 15.95 6.02
CA ARG A 284 -9.38 14.88 5.92
C ARG A 284 -10.70 15.46 5.41
N MET A 285 -11.20 14.94 4.29
CA MET A 285 -12.45 15.39 3.69
C MET A 285 -13.68 14.79 4.40
N GLY A 286 -14.81 15.47 4.27
CA GLY A 286 -16.08 15.08 4.88
C GLY A 286 -16.34 15.82 6.21
N LYS A 287 -17.62 15.92 6.59
CA LYS A 287 -18.01 16.49 7.89
C LYS A 287 -17.90 15.41 8.97
N LEU A 288 -17.44 15.82 10.14
CA LEU A 288 -17.36 14.91 11.29
C LEU A 288 -18.73 14.33 11.66
N SER A 289 -19.78 15.15 11.63
CA SER A 289 -21.17 14.68 11.89
C SER A 289 -21.57 13.52 10.99
N ASP A 290 -21.32 13.65 9.67
CA ASP A 290 -21.66 12.64 8.69
C ASP A 290 -20.83 11.36 8.89
N ALA A 291 -19.56 11.52 9.27
CA ALA A 291 -18.69 10.38 9.58
C ALA A 291 -19.16 9.61 10.82
N LEU A 292 -19.58 10.33 11.88
CA LEU A 292 -20.09 9.71 13.09
C LEU A 292 -21.45 9.05 12.87
N ASP A 293 -22.35 9.65 12.10
CA ASP A 293 -23.65 9.07 11.75
C ASP A 293 -23.46 7.82 10.89
N GLY A 294 -22.53 7.86 9.92
CA GLY A 294 -22.16 6.70 9.13
C GLY A 294 -21.56 5.58 9.98
N LEU A 295 -20.65 5.89 10.90
CA LEU A 295 -20.06 4.89 11.80
C LEU A 295 -21.12 4.26 12.72
N ARG A 296 -22.01 5.06 13.34
CA ARG A 296 -23.10 4.54 14.17
C ARG A 296 -23.99 3.60 13.39
N PHE A 297 -24.31 3.95 12.15
CA PHE A 297 -25.06 3.08 11.26
C PHE A 297 -24.35 1.74 11.07
N LEU A 298 -23.05 1.76 10.69
CA LEU A 298 -22.29 0.53 10.45
C LEU A 298 -22.19 -0.35 11.71
N CYS A 299 -21.94 0.24 12.87
CA CYS A 299 -21.84 -0.48 14.13
C CYS A 299 -23.19 -1.07 14.59
N ALA A 300 -24.32 -0.49 14.17
CA ALA A 300 -25.64 -0.99 14.48
C ALA A 300 -26.09 -2.18 13.60
N LEU A 301 -25.38 -2.47 12.51
CA LEU A 301 -25.71 -3.56 11.61
C LEU A 301 -25.34 -4.93 12.23
N PRO A 302 -26.29 -5.85 12.47
CA PRO A 302 -26.01 -7.13 13.11
C PRO A 302 -25.27 -8.13 12.22
N ASN A 303 -25.20 -7.85 10.94
CA ASN A 303 -24.58 -8.67 9.90
C ASN A 303 -23.15 -8.23 9.52
N MET A 304 -22.68 -7.12 10.10
CA MET A 304 -21.36 -6.55 9.80
C MET A 304 -20.42 -6.66 11.00
N GLU A 305 -19.13 -6.83 10.72
CA GLU A 305 -18.08 -6.56 11.67
C GLU A 305 -17.42 -5.24 11.26
N THR A 306 -17.40 -4.29 12.17
CA THR A 306 -16.87 -2.94 11.90
C THR A 306 -15.82 -2.60 12.92
N HIS A 307 -14.68 -2.11 12.46
CA HIS A 307 -13.72 -1.45 13.33
C HIS A 307 -13.50 0.02 12.91
N ALA A 308 -13.12 0.83 13.89
CA ALA A 308 -12.92 2.26 13.72
C ALA A 308 -11.45 2.62 13.96
N ASP A 309 -10.87 3.45 13.07
CA ASP A 309 -9.47 3.84 13.16
C ASP A 309 -9.31 5.27 13.63
N LEU A 310 -8.39 5.44 14.57
CA LEU A 310 -7.86 6.73 15.04
C LEU A 310 -6.35 6.79 14.77
N ILE A 311 -5.83 8.01 14.57
CA ILE A 311 -4.40 8.26 14.43
C ILE A 311 -3.93 9.18 15.56
N ALA A 312 -3.16 8.63 16.50
CA ALA A 312 -2.50 9.41 17.54
C ALA A 312 -1.31 10.20 16.98
N GLY A 313 -1.12 11.43 17.45
CA GLY A 313 -0.01 12.30 17.04
C GLY A 313 -0.30 13.15 15.80
N LEU A 314 -1.54 13.21 15.31
CA LEU A 314 -1.94 14.22 14.33
C LEU A 314 -1.76 15.64 14.88
N PRO A 315 -1.49 16.66 14.05
CA PRO A 315 -1.38 18.04 14.48
C PRO A 315 -2.61 18.49 15.25
N LEU A 316 -2.42 19.22 16.35
CA LEU A 316 -3.47 19.73 17.26
C LEU A 316 -4.21 18.65 18.06
N TYR A 317 -3.82 17.38 17.98
CA TYR A 317 -4.50 16.29 18.67
C TYR A 317 -3.83 16.00 20.02
N HIS A 318 -4.45 16.47 21.10
CA HIS A 318 -3.91 16.31 22.44
C HIS A 318 -4.21 14.93 23.03
N LEU A 319 -3.30 14.46 23.90
CA LEU A 319 -3.41 13.11 24.49
C LEU A 319 -4.73 12.88 25.22
N HIS A 320 -5.22 13.86 25.98
CA HIS A 320 -6.52 13.72 26.69
C HIS A 320 -7.69 13.59 25.73
N GLU A 321 -7.65 14.28 24.58
CA GLU A 321 -8.68 14.17 23.53
C GLU A 321 -8.67 12.80 22.87
N ILE A 322 -7.50 12.19 22.68
CA ILE A 322 -7.38 10.82 22.15
C ILE A 322 -8.11 9.84 23.08
N PHE A 323 -7.91 9.95 24.39
CA PHE A 323 -8.62 9.11 25.37
C PHE A 323 -10.13 9.34 25.37
N GLU A 324 -10.58 10.58 25.21
CA GLU A 324 -12.00 10.90 25.08
C GLU A 324 -12.60 10.32 23.82
N ASP A 325 -11.88 10.42 22.69
CA ASP A 325 -12.32 9.90 21.39
C ASP A 325 -12.43 8.37 21.43
N VAL A 326 -11.46 7.67 22.02
CA VAL A 326 -11.51 6.22 22.22
C VAL A 326 -12.73 5.83 23.06
N ARG A 327 -13.00 6.54 24.17
CA ARG A 327 -14.19 6.28 25.02
C ARG A 327 -15.48 6.51 24.25
N THR A 328 -15.54 7.54 23.43
CA THR A 328 -16.71 7.86 22.60
C THR A 328 -16.98 6.76 21.60
N LEU A 329 -15.94 6.29 20.89
CA LEU A 329 -16.05 5.19 19.92
C LEU A 329 -16.41 3.86 20.58
N ALA A 330 -15.91 3.59 21.77
CA ALA A 330 -16.30 2.41 22.55
C ALA A 330 -17.81 2.40 22.86
N GLY A 331 -18.42 3.58 23.04
CA GLY A 331 -19.86 3.73 23.21
C GLY A 331 -20.70 3.40 21.96
N TYR A 332 -20.09 3.34 20.76
CA TYR A 332 -20.79 2.97 19.52
C TYR A 332 -20.84 1.47 19.27
N ALA A 333 -20.26 0.67 20.16
CA ALA A 333 -20.19 -0.79 20.03
C ALA A 333 -19.46 -1.24 18.74
N ALA A 334 -18.48 -0.46 18.28
CA ALA A 334 -17.52 -0.95 17.28
C ALA A 334 -16.89 -2.24 17.79
N GLY A 335 -16.78 -3.25 16.92
CA GLY A 335 -16.20 -4.54 17.29
C GLY A 335 -14.73 -4.40 17.70
N GLU A 336 -14.02 -3.42 17.11
CA GLU A 336 -12.63 -3.10 17.38
C GLU A 336 -12.40 -1.59 17.21
N ILE A 337 -11.47 -1.03 17.99
CA ILE A 337 -10.95 0.33 17.81
C ILE A 337 -9.46 0.20 17.62
N GLN A 338 -8.98 0.61 16.46
CA GLN A 338 -7.56 0.65 16.15
C GLN A 338 -7.02 2.06 16.39
N LEU A 339 -6.05 2.19 17.28
CA LEU A 339 -5.33 3.43 17.54
C LEU A 339 -3.91 3.31 16.96
N GLU A 340 -3.70 3.88 15.80
CA GLU A 340 -2.40 3.91 15.14
C GLU A 340 -1.59 5.15 15.54
N SER A 341 -0.28 5.00 15.67
CA SER A 341 0.62 6.16 15.78
C SER A 341 0.86 6.78 14.41
N LEU A 342 0.84 8.11 14.33
CA LEU A 342 1.18 8.83 13.10
C LEU A 342 2.56 8.42 12.59
N LYS A 343 2.62 8.01 11.33
CA LYS A 343 3.86 7.71 10.62
C LYS A 343 4.14 8.82 9.61
N LEU A 344 5.30 9.43 9.70
CA LEU A 344 5.74 10.47 8.75
C LEU A 344 6.29 9.81 7.49
N LEU A 345 5.38 9.30 6.66
CA LEU A 345 5.73 8.53 5.48
C LEU A 345 6.37 9.42 4.38
N PRO A 346 7.39 8.93 3.66
CA PRO A 346 8.01 9.66 2.56
C PRO A 346 7.01 10.09 1.49
N GLY A 347 7.23 11.27 0.90
CA GLY A 347 6.35 11.83 -0.13
C GLY A 347 5.07 12.49 0.39
N THR A 348 4.69 12.29 1.66
CA THR A 348 3.49 12.93 2.24
C THR A 348 3.69 14.42 2.52
N GLU A 349 2.60 15.19 2.46
CA GLU A 349 2.62 16.60 2.84
C GLU A 349 3.02 16.76 4.32
N MET A 350 2.51 15.89 5.18
CA MET A 350 2.76 15.95 6.61
C MET A 350 4.24 15.75 6.96
N ARG A 351 4.95 14.86 6.26
CA ARG A 351 6.41 14.71 6.42
C ARG A 351 7.16 15.97 5.97
N ARG A 352 6.81 16.54 4.82
CA ARG A 352 7.45 17.77 4.32
C ARG A 352 7.27 18.98 5.22
N ARG A 353 6.14 19.04 5.94
CA ARG A 353 5.76 20.15 6.81
C ARG A 353 5.85 19.80 8.30
N ALA A 354 6.55 18.71 8.67
CA ALA A 354 6.58 18.22 10.04
C ALA A 354 7.04 19.28 11.04
N GLU A 355 8.12 20.02 10.73
CA GLU A 355 8.63 21.09 11.56
C GLU A 355 7.62 22.23 11.74
N GLU A 356 7.01 22.69 10.63
CA GLU A 356 5.95 23.74 10.65
C GLU A 356 4.74 23.31 11.45
N LEU A 357 4.41 22.02 11.42
CA LEU A 357 3.29 21.43 12.15
C LEU A 357 3.62 21.06 13.60
N GLY A 358 4.87 21.31 14.04
CA GLY A 358 5.34 20.98 15.38
C GLY A 358 5.45 19.48 15.65
N ILE A 359 5.50 18.64 14.61
CA ILE A 359 5.60 17.20 14.73
C ILE A 359 7.06 16.81 14.94
N ARG A 360 7.33 16.06 16.00
CA ARG A 360 8.63 15.47 16.27
C ARG A 360 8.55 13.97 16.06
N SER A 361 9.43 13.44 15.21
CA SER A 361 9.56 11.99 15.02
C SER A 361 10.47 11.42 16.10
N GLU A 362 10.07 10.29 16.67
CA GLU A 362 10.92 9.48 17.55
C GLU A 362 11.78 8.49 16.75
N GLU A 363 11.81 8.56 15.44
CA GLU A 363 12.71 7.76 14.63
C GLU A 363 14.15 7.93 15.12
N ARG A 364 14.59 6.98 15.92
CA ARG A 364 16.01 6.79 16.19
C ARG A 364 16.60 6.14 14.94
N ARG A 365 17.03 6.97 13.99
CA ARG A 365 18.00 6.51 13.00
C ARG A 365 19.32 6.32 13.75
N VAL A 366 19.60 5.07 14.06
CA VAL A 366 20.91 4.65 14.59
C VAL A 366 21.91 4.65 13.44
#